data_803ed197839a78657e5234dace0c7c4c
#
_entry.id   803ed197839a78657e5234dace0c7c4c
#
_cell.length_a   1.000
_cell.length_b   1.000
_cell.length_c   1.000
_cell.angle_alpha   90.00
_cell.angle_beta   90.00
_cell.angle_gamma   90.00
#
_symmetry.space_group_name_H-M   'P 1'
#
loop_
_entity.id
_entity.type
_entity.pdbx_description
1 polymer ?
#
loop_
_entity_poly.entity_id
_entity_poly.type
_entity_poly.pdbx_seq_one_letter_code
_entity_poly.pdbx_strand_id
1 'polypeptide(L)'
;MKIGFVSTRLAGTDGVSLETHKWAEVARRLGHEVCYCAGQLDDDAPNATLIPELHFRDPEAEAIGDLVFGRMEPPAGLLPRLEAAAERIATRLRDWLRSSSVDVLVVENALAIPMQVPLGLALARVIQEAGIPTIGHHHDFFWERQRFRINCIPDLLLKTFPPNLPTMRHVAINRLAQRDLKLFRGLEAMVVPNVFDYNRPVPGIDDYNADFRQAMGFSAYDWLFLQPTRVIARKGIDIAFELLRRLRESRARLIISHQAGDEGMAYYRQLLDRAEAMNVEVHYLAGFIEDQRAIRHGRKAYTLWDVYPHADFVTYPSLYEGFGNALLEAVYFRKPLLVNRYSVYMADIAPLGFDFVEVDGWISDEAVSEVRCLLDDPSRRQAAADCNYELARRHFSYEVLADSLQQLLHDL
;
A
#
# COMPACT_ATOMS: atom_id res chain seq x y z
N MET A 1 -1.08 -25.34 10.51
CA MET A 1 -1.77 -25.25 9.22
C MET A 1 -0.83 -24.64 8.20
N LYS A 2 -1.06 -24.95 6.93
CA LYS A 2 -0.33 -24.35 5.82
C LYS A 2 -1.20 -23.30 5.11
N ILE A 3 -0.78 -22.05 5.15
CA ILE A 3 -1.50 -20.91 4.58
C ILE A 3 -0.89 -20.57 3.21
N GLY A 4 -1.72 -20.62 2.17
CA GLY A 4 -1.31 -20.26 0.81
C GLY A 4 -1.77 -18.85 0.44
N PHE A 5 -0.83 -17.95 0.15
CA PHE A 5 -1.12 -16.61 -0.36
C PHE A 5 -1.15 -16.62 -1.88
N VAL A 6 -2.22 -16.10 -2.48
CA VAL A 6 -2.35 -16.00 -3.93
C VAL A 6 -2.72 -14.59 -4.36
N SER A 7 -2.04 -14.09 -5.40
CA SER A 7 -2.29 -12.77 -5.99
C SER A 7 -1.87 -12.74 -7.46
N THR A 8 -2.16 -11.63 -8.13
CA THR A 8 -1.60 -11.33 -9.45
C THR A 8 -0.10 -11.08 -9.39
N ARG A 9 0.36 -10.41 -8.32
CA ARG A 9 1.76 -10.07 -8.04
C ARG A 9 2.00 -10.03 -6.55
N LEU A 10 3.10 -10.60 -6.11
CA LEU A 10 3.63 -10.54 -4.74
C LEU A 10 5.14 -10.23 -4.84
N ALA A 11 5.45 -9.05 -5.32
CA ALA A 11 6.83 -8.61 -5.57
C ALA A 11 6.95 -7.09 -5.47
N GLY A 12 8.10 -6.61 -5.02
CA GLY A 12 8.43 -5.19 -4.89
C GLY A 12 7.71 -4.51 -3.73
N THR A 13 7.60 -3.19 -3.81
CA THR A 13 7.21 -2.30 -2.70
C THR A 13 5.80 -1.72 -2.85
N ASP A 14 4.91 -2.35 -3.62
CA ASP A 14 3.50 -1.93 -3.64
C ASP A 14 2.74 -2.34 -2.37
N GLY A 15 1.66 -1.61 -2.07
CA GLY A 15 0.93 -1.78 -0.81
C GLY A 15 0.37 -3.19 -0.58
N VAL A 16 -0.06 -3.90 -1.62
CA VAL A 16 -0.58 -5.29 -1.50
C VAL A 16 0.56 -6.24 -1.15
N SER A 17 1.68 -6.17 -1.89
CA SER A 17 2.86 -7.01 -1.64
C SER A 17 3.42 -6.80 -0.23
N LEU A 18 3.54 -5.53 0.19
CA LEU A 18 4.03 -5.20 1.54
C LEU A 18 3.10 -5.75 2.64
N GLU A 19 1.79 -5.60 2.51
CA GLU A 19 0.85 -6.13 3.51
C GLU A 19 0.82 -7.66 3.50
N THR A 20 0.90 -8.30 2.32
CA THR A 20 1.01 -9.78 2.24
C THR A 20 2.22 -10.30 3.00
N HIS A 21 3.38 -9.63 2.88
CA HIS A 21 4.58 -10.02 3.63
C HIS A 21 4.38 -9.91 5.14
N LYS A 22 3.70 -8.87 5.62
CA LYS A 22 3.38 -8.69 7.04
C LYS A 22 2.42 -9.78 7.54
N TRP A 23 1.36 -10.08 6.79
CA TRP A 23 0.45 -11.17 7.09
C TRP A 23 1.16 -12.53 7.15
N ALA A 24 2.01 -12.80 6.18
CA ALA A 24 2.81 -14.03 6.13
C ALA A 24 3.79 -14.15 7.29
N GLU A 25 4.44 -13.04 7.66
CA GLU A 25 5.34 -13.00 8.82
C GLU A 25 4.58 -13.26 10.13
N VAL A 26 3.42 -12.64 10.33
CA VAL A 26 2.58 -12.87 11.51
C VAL A 26 2.07 -14.31 11.52
N ALA A 27 1.66 -14.87 10.37
CA ALA A 27 1.26 -16.28 10.29
C ALA A 27 2.39 -17.23 10.73
N ARG A 28 3.64 -16.96 10.29
CA ARG A 28 4.82 -17.75 10.75
C ARG A 28 5.08 -17.60 12.24
N ARG A 29 4.96 -16.41 12.80
CA ARG A 29 5.07 -16.17 14.26
C ARG A 29 4.02 -16.94 15.07
N LEU A 30 2.84 -17.16 14.49
CA LEU A 30 1.78 -17.99 15.06
C LEU A 30 1.99 -19.50 14.85
N GLY A 31 3.10 -19.91 14.22
CA GLY A 31 3.45 -21.32 14.01
C GLY A 31 2.80 -21.94 12.77
N HIS A 32 2.35 -21.15 11.80
CA HIS A 32 1.82 -21.65 10.54
C HIS A 32 2.92 -21.73 9.47
N GLU A 33 2.81 -22.71 8.58
CA GLU A 33 3.59 -22.75 7.36
C GLU A 33 2.98 -21.81 6.31
N VAL A 34 3.83 -21.19 5.50
CA VAL A 34 3.40 -20.23 4.47
C VAL A 34 3.98 -20.62 3.13
N CYS A 35 3.14 -20.56 2.08
CA CYS A 35 3.57 -20.66 0.69
C CYS A 35 2.88 -19.60 -0.17
N TYR A 36 3.44 -19.32 -1.34
CA TYR A 36 2.97 -18.27 -2.23
C TYR A 36 2.70 -18.79 -3.63
N CYS A 37 1.72 -18.17 -4.31
CA CYS A 37 1.43 -18.38 -5.72
C CYS A 37 1.08 -17.04 -6.37
N ALA A 38 1.85 -16.62 -7.37
CA ALA A 38 1.56 -15.36 -8.07
C ALA A 38 2.11 -15.37 -9.50
N GLY A 39 1.67 -14.37 -10.28
CA GLY A 39 2.17 -14.11 -11.62
C GLY A 39 3.54 -13.46 -11.66
N GLN A 40 3.94 -12.83 -10.54
CA GLN A 40 5.27 -12.30 -10.29
C GLN A 40 5.58 -12.42 -8.79
N LEU A 41 6.80 -12.81 -8.46
CA LEU A 41 7.30 -13.02 -7.11
C LEU A 41 8.68 -12.37 -6.99
N ASP A 42 9.08 -12.02 -5.76
CA ASP A 42 10.47 -11.67 -5.49
C ASP A 42 11.36 -12.92 -5.57
N ASP A 43 12.61 -12.75 -5.99
CA ASP A 43 13.55 -13.85 -6.28
C ASP A 43 13.86 -14.73 -5.05
N ASP A 44 13.74 -14.19 -3.86
CA ASP A 44 14.05 -14.83 -2.57
C ASP A 44 12.80 -15.32 -1.81
N ALA A 45 11.62 -15.28 -2.42
CA ALA A 45 10.38 -15.71 -1.78
C ALA A 45 10.39 -17.21 -1.46
N PRO A 46 10.37 -17.63 -0.18
CA PRO A 46 10.45 -19.05 0.17
C PRO A 46 9.13 -19.77 -0.13
N ASN A 47 9.20 -21.02 -0.57
CA ASN A 47 8.02 -21.85 -0.90
C ASN A 47 7.08 -21.18 -1.91
N ALA A 48 7.64 -20.49 -2.90
CA ALA A 48 6.90 -19.75 -3.91
C ALA A 48 6.71 -20.57 -5.20
N THR A 49 5.53 -20.43 -5.79
CA THR A 49 5.17 -21.01 -7.08
C THR A 49 4.83 -19.88 -8.05
N LEU A 50 5.66 -19.71 -9.07
CA LEU A 50 5.42 -18.75 -10.13
C LEU A 50 4.47 -19.35 -11.18
N ILE A 51 3.36 -18.68 -11.43
CA ILE A 51 2.44 -18.98 -12.54
C ILE A 51 2.27 -17.67 -13.32
N PRO A 52 3.07 -17.43 -14.38
CA PRO A 52 3.11 -16.15 -15.09
C PRO A 52 1.74 -15.68 -15.59
N GLU A 53 0.86 -16.60 -15.94
CA GLU A 53 -0.51 -16.32 -16.42
C GLU A 53 -1.41 -15.63 -15.38
N LEU A 54 -1.02 -15.64 -14.09
CA LEU A 54 -1.75 -14.92 -13.04
C LEU A 54 -1.48 -13.41 -13.08
N HIS A 55 -0.38 -12.97 -13.71
CA HIS A 55 0.00 -11.57 -13.73
C HIS A 55 -1.00 -10.73 -14.52
N PHE A 56 -1.30 -9.53 -14.03
CA PHE A 56 -2.23 -8.61 -14.70
C PHE A 56 -1.69 -8.01 -16.02
N ARG A 57 -0.38 -8.15 -16.29
CA ARG A 57 0.28 -7.83 -17.58
C ARG A 57 0.55 -9.07 -18.41
N ASP A 58 -0.08 -10.20 -18.09
CA ASP A 58 -0.09 -11.33 -19.01
C ASP A 58 -0.77 -10.89 -20.32
N PRO A 59 -0.20 -11.22 -21.51
CA PRO A 59 -0.72 -10.74 -22.78
C PRO A 59 -2.19 -11.12 -23.04
N GLU A 60 -2.62 -12.31 -22.58
CA GLU A 60 -4.01 -12.74 -22.71
C GLU A 60 -4.92 -11.97 -21.73
N ALA A 61 -4.44 -11.69 -20.51
CA ALA A 61 -5.15 -10.89 -19.53
C ALA A 61 -5.36 -9.45 -20.00
N GLU A 62 -4.33 -8.81 -20.56
CA GLU A 62 -4.42 -7.46 -21.13
C GLU A 62 -5.39 -7.43 -22.32
N ALA A 63 -5.26 -8.37 -23.26
CA ALA A 63 -6.14 -8.46 -24.42
C ALA A 63 -7.61 -8.68 -24.04
N ILE A 64 -7.89 -9.49 -23.00
CA ILE A 64 -9.25 -9.66 -22.46
C ILE A 64 -9.70 -8.37 -21.77
N GLY A 65 -8.84 -7.72 -20.98
CA GLY A 65 -9.14 -6.44 -20.33
C GLY A 65 -9.55 -5.36 -21.34
N ASP A 66 -8.85 -5.22 -22.45
CA ASP A 66 -9.15 -4.28 -23.55
C ASP A 66 -10.50 -4.58 -24.22
N LEU A 67 -10.92 -5.85 -24.23
CA LEU A 67 -12.22 -6.25 -24.74
C LEU A 67 -13.35 -6.11 -23.73
N VAL A 68 -13.07 -6.07 -22.45
CA VAL A 68 -14.05 -5.97 -21.36
C VAL A 68 -14.35 -4.53 -20.99
N PHE A 69 -13.31 -3.70 -20.80
CA PHE A 69 -13.46 -2.35 -20.26
C PHE A 69 -13.56 -1.28 -21.35
N GLY A 70 -14.19 -0.13 -21.01
CA GLY A 70 -14.39 0.98 -21.91
C GLY A 70 -15.54 0.78 -22.92
N ARG A 71 -16.35 -0.27 -22.79
CA ARG A 71 -17.51 -0.58 -23.66
C ARG A 71 -18.66 -1.18 -22.87
N MET A 72 -19.87 -1.13 -23.44
CA MET A 72 -21.09 -1.63 -22.79
C MET A 72 -21.55 -2.99 -23.34
N GLU A 73 -21.11 -3.39 -24.54
CA GLU A 73 -21.52 -4.63 -25.19
C GLU A 73 -20.31 -5.53 -25.43
N PRO A 74 -20.42 -6.85 -25.10
CA PRO A 74 -19.35 -7.80 -25.31
C PRO A 74 -19.16 -8.08 -26.80
N PRO A 75 -17.94 -8.00 -27.33
CA PRO A 75 -17.67 -8.39 -28.71
C PRO A 75 -17.84 -9.91 -28.88
N ALA A 76 -18.11 -10.33 -30.12
CA ALA A 76 -18.26 -11.75 -30.44
C ALA A 76 -17.02 -12.55 -30.02
N GLY A 77 -17.24 -13.70 -29.38
CA GLY A 77 -16.18 -14.60 -28.92
C GLY A 77 -15.52 -14.21 -27.60
N LEU A 78 -15.84 -13.08 -26.97
CA LEU A 78 -15.25 -12.68 -25.69
C LEU A 78 -15.52 -13.72 -24.58
N LEU A 79 -16.78 -14.10 -24.36
CA LEU A 79 -17.14 -14.99 -23.25
C LEU A 79 -16.50 -16.37 -23.37
N PRO A 80 -16.49 -17.06 -24.54
CA PRO A 80 -15.74 -18.32 -24.69
C PRO A 80 -14.22 -18.15 -24.50
N ARG A 81 -13.63 -17.05 -24.94
CA ARG A 81 -12.21 -16.75 -24.74
C ARG A 81 -11.88 -16.56 -23.25
N LEU A 82 -12.71 -15.78 -22.55
CA LEU A 82 -12.58 -15.54 -21.11
C LEU A 82 -12.70 -16.85 -20.33
N GLU A 83 -13.67 -17.69 -20.67
CA GLU A 83 -13.87 -19.00 -20.02
C GLU A 83 -12.68 -19.95 -20.25
N ALA A 84 -12.16 -20.01 -21.49
CA ALA A 84 -10.99 -20.83 -21.80
C ALA A 84 -9.73 -20.36 -21.06
N ALA A 85 -9.53 -19.04 -20.93
CA ALA A 85 -8.42 -18.49 -20.17
C ALA A 85 -8.57 -18.79 -18.66
N ALA A 86 -9.78 -18.65 -18.11
CA ALA A 86 -10.07 -18.97 -16.71
C ALA A 86 -9.83 -20.45 -16.40
N GLU A 87 -10.22 -21.38 -17.29
CA GLU A 87 -10.01 -22.81 -17.08
C GLU A 87 -8.53 -23.21 -17.13
N ARG A 88 -7.73 -22.60 -18.01
CA ARG A 88 -6.26 -22.81 -17.99
C ARG A 88 -5.65 -22.42 -16.65
N ILE A 89 -6.02 -21.26 -16.13
CA ILE A 89 -5.55 -20.77 -14.82
C ILE A 89 -6.09 -21.68 -13.70
N ALA A 90 -7.35 -22.06 -13.73
CA ALA A 90 -7.97 -22.94 -12.72
C ALA A 90 -7.21 -24.29 -12.63
N THR A 91 -6.83 -24.87 -13.76
CA THR A 91 -6.02 -26.10 -13.78
C THR A 91 -4.70 -25.92 -13.05
N ARG A 92 -3.96 -24.83 -13.32
CA ARG A 92 -2.70 -24.51 -12.63
C ARG A 92 -2.88 -24.29 -11.12
N LEU A 93 -3.95 -23.60 -10.74
CA LEU A 93 -4.28 -23.36 -9.32
C LEU A 93 -4.64 -24.67 -8.60
N ARG A 94 -5.43 -25.58 -9.21
CA ARG A 94 -5.74 -26.90 -8.64
C ARG A 94 -4.46 -27.73 -8.42
N ASP A 95 -3.53 -27.68 -9.38
CA ASP A 95 -2.25 -28.38 -9.26
C ASP A 95 -1.39 -27.80 -8.15
N TRP A 96 -1.33 -26.47 -8.04
CA TRP A 96 -0.63 -25.81 -6.95
C TRP A 96 -1.24 -26.14 -5.58
N LEU A 97 -2.56 -26.03 -5.39
CA LEU A 97 -3.21 -26.36 -4.12
C LEU A 97 -2.92 -27.80 -3.68
N ARG A 98 -2.97 -28.75 -4.61
CA ARG A 98 -2.67 -30.17 -4.33
C ARG A 98 -1.21 -30.40 -3.99
N SER A 99 -0.29 -29.87 -4.78
CA SER A 99 1.16 -30.07 -4.58
C SER A 99 1.68 -29.38 -3.34
N SER A 100 1.09 -28.23 -2.98
CA SER A 100 1.49 -27.45 -1.81
C SER A 100 0.76 -27.85 -0.54
N SER A 101 -0.29 -28.70 -0.61
CA SER A 101 -1.10 -29.11 0.54
C SER A 101 -1.59 -27.91 1.38
N VAL A 102 -2.21 -26.93 0.72
CA VAL A 102 -2.72 -25.72 1.36
C VAL A 102 -3.96 -26.04 2.17
N ASP A 103 -3.98 -25.68 3.45
CA ASP A 103 -5.12 -25.85 4.36
C ASP A 103 -6.07 -24.64 4.29
N VAL A 104 -5.52 -23.44 4.20
CA VAL A 104 -6.24 -22.16 4.13
C VAL A 104 -5.66 -21.31 3.02
N LEU A 105 -6.53 -20.72 2.20
CA LEU A 105 -6.16 -19.84 1.12
C LEU A 105 -6.37 -18.37 1.53
N VAL A 106 -5.38 -17.53 1.32
CA VAL A 106 -5.51 -16.07 1.43
C VAL A 106 -5.38 -15.46 0.03
N VAL A 107 -6.48 -14.86 -0.45
CA VAL A 107 -6.51 -14.20 -1.77
C VAL A 107 -6.27 -12.71 -1.59
N GLU A 108 -5.11 -12.26 -2.03
CA GLU A 108 -4.66 -10.88 -1.88
C GLU A 108 -5.12 -10.03 -3.05
N ASN A 109 -6.19 -9.29 -2.85
CA ASN A 109 -6.81 -8.30 -3.76
C ASN A 109 -7.27 -8.84 -5.13
N ALA A 110 -6.94 -10.09 -5.49
CA ALA A 110 -7.24 -10.65 -6.81
C ALA A 110 -8.74 -10.95 -7.02
N LEU A 111 -9.53 -11.00 -5.95
CA LEU A 111 -11.00 -11.10 -5.96
C LEU A 111 -11.69 -9.78 -5.59
N ALA A 112 -10.97 -8.67 -5.52
CA ALA A 112 -11.53 -7.35 -5.23
C ALA A 112 -11.53 -6.45 -6.48
N ILE A 113 -10.47 -6.49 -7.28
CA ILE A 113 -10.33 -5.69 -8.50
C ILE A 113 -10.03 -6.57 -9.72
N PRO A 114 -10.73 -6.40 -10.84
CA PRO A 114 -10.62 -7.24 -12.03
C PRO A 114 -9.44 -6.82 -12.93
N MET A 115 -8.24 -6.68 -12.36
CA MET A 115 -7.03 -6.43 -13.15
C MET A 115 -6.66 -7.64 -14.01
N GLN A 116 -7.02 -8.82 -13.54
CA GLN A 116 -6.87 -10.10 -14.23
C GLN A 116 -8.23 -10.84 -14.12
N VAL A 117 -9.13 -10.58 -15.07
CA VAL A 117 -10.50 -11.12 -15.03
C VAL A 117 -10.54 -12.64 -15.05
N PRO A 118 -9.79 -13.34 -15.93
CA PRO A 118 -9.69 -14.81 -15.92
C PRO A 118 -9.25 -15.40 -14.56
N LEU A 119 -8.31 -14.74 -13.86
CA LEU A 119 -7.85 -15.20 -12.54
C LEU A 119 -8.98 -15.14 -11.51
N GLY A 120 -9.74 -14.05 -11.48
CA GLY A 120 -10.87 -13.94 -10.56
C GLY A 120 -11.91 -15.07 -10.75
N LEU A 121 -12.24 -15.38 -11.99
CA LEU A 121 -13.12 -16.50 -12.33
C LEU A 121 -12.54 -17.84 -11.92
N ALA A 122 -11.25 -18.06 -12.21
CA ALA A 122 -10.55 -19.29 -11.86
C ALA A 122 -10.50 -19.51 -10.35
N LEU A 123 -10.17 -18.46 -9.58
CA LEU A 123 -10.15 -18.50 -8.13
C LEU A 123 -11.53 -18.82 -7.54
N ALA A 124 -12.57 -18.10 -7.97
CA ALA A 124 -13.92 -18.34 -7.49
C ALA A 124 -14.38 -19.80 -7.75
N ARG A 125 -14.05 -20.34 -8.93
CA ARG A 125 -14.33 -21.73 -9.31
C ARG A 125 -13.56 -22.73 -8.44
N VAL A 126 -12.24 -22.58 -8.35
CA VAL A 126 -11.36 -23.51 -7.62
C VAL A 126 -11.69 -23.52 -6.13
N ILE A 127 -11.96 -22.36 -5.51
CA ILE A 127 -12.36 -22.25 -4.11
C ILE A 127 -13.68 -23.01 -3.88
N GLN A 128 -14.65 -22.82 -4.76
CA GLN A 128 -15.98 -23.49 -4.66
C GLN A 128 -15.86 -25.02 -4.85
N GLU A 129 -15.10 -25.46 -5.84
CA GLU A 129 -14.88 -26.89 -6.15
C GLU A 129 -14.11 -27.62 -5.05
N ALA A 130 -13.06 -27.00 -4.53
CA ALA A 130 -12.23 -27.58 -3.48
C ALA A 130 -12.88 -27.50 -2.09
N GLY A 131 -13.84 -26.59 -1.90
CA GLY A 131 -14.39 -26.30 -0.58
C GLY A 131 -13.34 -25.78 0.41
N ILE A 132 -12.25 -25.18 -0.11
CA ILE A 132 -11.11 -24.75 0.71
C ILE A 132 -11.46 -23.51 1.53
N PRO A 133 -11.20 -23.52 2.86
CA PRO A 133 -11.30 -22.34 3.68
C PRO A 133 -10.50 -21.17 3.10
N THR A 134 -11.13 -20.01 2.92
CA THR A 134 -10.52 -18.90 2.19
C THR A 134 -10.74 -17.57 2.91
N ILE A 135 -9.69 -16.77 2.99
CA ILE A 135 -9.74 -15.36 3.38
C ILE A 135 -9.55 -14.51 2.13
N GLY A 136 -10.54 -13.67 1.79
CA GLY A 136 -10.40 -12.67 0.76
C GLY A 136 -9.95 -11.36 1.38
N HIS A 137 -8.69 -11.00 1.20
CA HIS A 137 -8.11 -9.76 1.74
C HIS A 137 -8.20 -8.65 0.68
N HIS A 138 -9.03 -7.64 0.94
CA HIS A 138 -9.40 -6.61 -0.01
C HIS A 138 -8.81 -5.26 0.38
N HIS A 139 -7.93 -4.73 -0.47
CA HIS A 139 -7.30 -3.42 -0.27
C HIS A 139 -8.12 -2.29 -0.88
N ASP A 140 -8.83 -2.58 -1.97
CA ASP A 140 -9.78 -1.69 -2.64
C ASP A 140 -10.72 -2.53 -3.51
N PHE A 141 -11.83 -1.93 -3.93
CA PHE A 141 -12.81 -2.61 -4.78
C PHE A 141 -12.89 -1.98 -6.17
N PHE A 142 -13.36 -2.76 -7.15
CA PHE A 142 -13.41 -2.32 -8.54
C PHE A 142 -14.33 -1.10 -8.78
N TRP A 143 -15.38 -0.96 -8.00
CA TRP A 143 -16.28 0.20 -8.10
C TRP A 143 -15.63 1.51 -7.62
N GLU A 144 -14.54 1.47 -6.88
CA GLU A 144 -13.76 2.64 -6.49
C GLU A 144 -12.90 3.18 -7.65
N ARG A 145 -12.64 2.37 -8.68
CA ARG A 145 -11.73 2.69 -9.78
C ARG A 145 -12.46 3.03 -11.06
N GLN A 146 -12.29 4.25 -11.53
CA GLN A 146 -12.97 4.77 -12.74
C GLN A 146 -12.80 3.87 -13.97
N ARG A 147 -11.61 3.26 -14.16
CA ARG A 147 -11.30 2.41 -15.32
C ARG A 147 -12.16 1.15 -15.45
N PHE A 148 -12.81 0.68 -14.37
CA PHE A 148 -13.65 -0.51 -14.38
C PHE A 148 -15.16 -0.20 -14.45
N ARG A 149 -15.55 1.08 -14.33
CA ARG A 149 -16.96 1.49 -14.27
C ARG A 149 -17.71 1.21 -15.57
N ILE A 150 -17.05 1.42 -16.73
CA ILE A 150 -17.61 1.08 -18.02
C ILE A 150 -17.06 -0.28 -18.42
N ASN A 151 -17.94 -1.29 -18.48
CA ASN A 151 -17.58 -2.65 -18.83
C ASN A 151 -18.75 -3.39 -19.45
N CYS A 152 -18.48 -4.43 -20.25
CA CYS A 152 -19.49 -5.19 -20.96
C CYS A 152 -19.90 -6.50 -20.28
N ILE A 153 -19.42 -6.76 -19.05
CA ILE A 153 -19.69 -7.98 -18.28
C ILE A 153 -20.10 -7.66 -16.80
N PRO A 154 -21.01 -6.70 -16.57
CA PRO A 154 -21.28 -6.20 -15.22
C PRO A 154 -21.75 -7.29 -14.25
N ASP A 155 -22.62 -8.18 -14.67
CA ASP A 155 -23.14 -9.28 -13.85
C ASP A 155 -22.04 -10.26 -13.44
N LEU A 156 -21.11 -10.53 -14.36
CA LEU A 156 -19.96 -11.41 -14.08
C LEU A 156 -19.01 -10.77 -13.09
N LEU A 157 -18.70 -9.47 -13.25
CA LEU A 157 -17.88 -8.73 -12.30
C LEU A 157 -18.54 -8.68 -10.92
N LEU A 158 -19.80 -8.35 -10.85
CA LEU A 158 -20.55 -8.34 -9.60
C LEU A 158 -20.57 -9.70 -8.92
N LYS A 159 -20.69 -10.79 -9.65
CA LYS A 159 -20.69 -12.15 -9.08
C LYS A 159 -19.31 -12.57 -8.57
N THR A 160 -18.24 -12.08 -9.15
CA THR A 160 -16.87 -12.60 -8.97
C THR A 160 -15.99 -11.71 -8.10
N PHE A 161 -16.22 -10.39 -8.07
CA PHE A 161 -15.32 -9.43 -7.43
C PHE A 161 -16.02 -8.60 -6.33
N PRO A 162 -16.09 -9.13 -5.09
CA PRO A 162 -15.74 -10.48 -4.62
C PRO A 162 -16.92 -11.46 -4.73
N PRO A 163 -16.65 -12.79 -4.78
CA PRO A 163 -17.70 -13.80 -4.82
C PRO A 163 -18.31 -14.02 -3.43
N ASN A 164 -19.57 -14.48 -3.39
CA ASN A 164 -20.20 -14.93 -2.17
C ASN A 164 -20.09 -16.46 -2.07
N LEU A 165 -19.09 -16.96 -1.37
CA LEU A 165 -18.82 -18.39 -1.20
C LEU A 165 -18.92 -18.79 0.27
N PRO A 166 -19.54 -19.96 0.61
CA PRO A 166 -19.74 -20.39 2.00
C PRO A 166 -18.45 -20.55 2.80
N THR A 167 -17.36 -20.96 2.11
CA THR A 167 -16.04 -21.20 2.70
C THR A 167 -15.17 -19.95 2.72
N MET A 168 -15.69 -18.77 2.35
CA MET A 168 -14.92 -17.55 2.25
C MET A 168 -15.32 -16.53 3.31
N ARG A 169 -14.32 -15.98 4.00
CA ARG A 169 -14.44 -14.81 4.86
C ARG A 169 -13.79 -13.62 4.17
N HIS A 170 -14.47 -12.47 4.23
CA HIS A 170 -13.95 -11.23 3.62
C HIS A 170 -13.29 -10.38 4.68
N VAL A 171 -12.17 -9.77 4.30
CA VAL A 171 -11.43 -8.79 5.09
C VAL A 171 -11.28 -7.53 4.25
N ALA A 172 -11.60 -6.38 4.85
CA ALA A 172 -11.36 -5.06 4.27
C ALA A 172 -10.34 -4.30 5.12
N ILE A 173 -9.47 -3.53 4.49
CA ILE A 173 -8.41 -2.80 5.22
C ILE A 173 -8.91 -1.53 5.92
N ASN A 174 -10.16 -1.11 5.70
CA ASN A 174 -10.77 0.07 6.32
C ASN A 174 -12.30 -0.06 6.43
N ARG A 175 -12.91 0.76 7.30
CA ARG A 175 -14.36 0.75 7.56
C ARG A 175 -15.18 1.23 6.36
N LEU A 176 -14.65 2.10 5.52
CA LEU A 176 -15.37 2.57 4.34
C LEU A 176 -15.52 1.44 3.32
N ALA A 177 -14.45 0.70 3.08
CA ALA A 177 -14.46 -0.49 2.22
C ALA A 177 -15.40 -1.59 2.78
N GLN A 178 -15.37 -1.83 4.10
CA GLN A 178 -16.33 -2.75 4.76
C GLN A 178 -17.77 -2.32 4.52
N ARG A 179 -18.09 -1.04 4.77
CA ARG A 179 -19.43 -0.47 4.56
C ARG A 179 -19.88 -0.62 3.11
N ASP A 180 -19.00 -0.29 2.17
CA ASP A 180 -19.31 -0.34 0.74
C ASP A 180 -19.50 -1.76 0.24
N LEU A 181 -18.72 -2.73 0.76
CA LEU A 181 -18.91 -4.15 0.48
C LEU A 181 -20.30 -4.62 0.98
N LYS A 182 -20.69 -4.23 2.18
CA LYS A 182 -22.02 -4.53 2.71
C LYS A 182 -23.12 -3.88 1.88
N LEU A 183 -22.96 -2.61 1.51
CA LEU A 183 -23.97 -1.86 0.76
C LEU A 183 -24.14 -2.39 -0.68
N PHE A 184 -23.06 -2.64 -1.40
CA PHE A 184 -23.11 -3.00 -2.81
C PHE A 184 -23.27 -4.52 -3.05
N ARG A 185 -22.82 -5.35 -2.09
CA ARG A 185 -22.79 -6.80 -2.25
C ARG A 185 -23.56 -7.58 -1.19
N GLY A 186 -24.01 -6.93 -0.12
CA GLY A 186 -24.63 -7.61 1.02
C GLY A 186 -23.66 -8.54 1.78
N LEU A 187 -22.36 -8.43 1.55
CA LEU A 187 -21.33 -9.26 2.17
C LEU A 187 -20.78 -8.60 3.44
N GLU A 188 -20.60 -9.41 4.47
CA GLU A 188 -19.92 -8.98 5.69
C GLU A 188 -18.40 -9.12 5.52
N ALA A 189 -17.64 -8.22 6.14
CA ALA A 189 -16.19 -8.30 6.22
C ALA A 189 -15.71 -7.93 7.62
N MET A 190 -14.62 -8.55 8.06
CA MET A 190 -13.84 -8.05 9.18
C MET A 190 -12.98 -6.88 8.71
N VAL A 191 -12.85 -5.84 9.54
CA VAL A 191 -11.86 -4.78 9.27
C VAL A 191 -10.54 -5.17 9.91
N VAL A 192 -9.52 -5.38 9.08
CA VAL A 192 -8.14 -5.59 9.52
C VAL A 192 -7.30 -4.50 8.85
N PRO A 193 -6.89 -3.47 9.60
CA PRO A 193 -6.13 -2.36 9.05
C PRO A 193 -4.72 -2.80 8.64
N ASN A 194 -4.07 -1.98 7.82
CA ASN A 194 -2.65 -2.15 7.58
C ASN A 194 -1.87 -1.97 8.88
N VAL A 195 -0.81 -2.74 9.05
CA VAL A 195 -0.06 -2.82 10.31
C VAL A 195 1.42 -2.51 10.11
N PHE A 196 2.11 -2.32 11.25
CA PHE A 196 3.56 -2.19 11.29
C PHE A 196 4.14 -2.96 12.49
N ASP A 197 5.39 -3.43 12.40
CA ASP A 197 6.05 -4.12 13.52
C ASP A 197 6.68 -3.11 14.48
N TYR A 198 5.90 -2.62 15.44
CA TYR A 198 6.34 -1.66 16.44
C TYR A 198 7.27 -2.27 17.52
N ASN A 199 7.47 -3.58 17.54
CA ASN A 199 8.42 -4.22 18.46
C ASN A 199 9.85 -4.28 17.89
N ARG A 200 10.03 -4.01 16.59
CA ARG A 200 11.37 -3.88 16.04
C ARG A 200 12.02 -2.61 16.56
N PRO A 201 13.33 -2.66 16.91
CA PRO A 201 14.07 -1.44 17.21
C PRO A 201 14.04 -0.47 16.02
N VAL A 202 13.73 0.79 16.30
CA VAL A 202 13.74 1.83 15.25
C VAL A 202 15.17 2.05 14.77
N PRO A 203 15.46 1.88 13.46
CA PRO A 203 16.79 2.14 12.93
C PRO A 203 17.19 3.61 13.14
N GLY A 204 18.40 3.82 13.59
CA GLY A 204 19.00 5.15 13.74
C GLY A 204 20.02 5.45 12.67
N ILE A 205 20.85 6.45 12.95
CA ILE A 205 22.03 6.74 12.15
C ILE A 205 23.12 5.73 12.50
N ASP A 206 23.67 5.07 11.49
CA ASP A 206 24.75 4.08 11.59
C ASP A 206 25.92 4.44 10.64
N ASP A 207 26.97 3.62 10.63
CA ASP A 207 28.17 3.87 9.81
C ASP A 207 27.85 3.93 8.30
N TYR A 208 26.75 3.32 7.85
CA TYR A 208 26.37 3.36 6.43
C TYR A 208 25.68 4.67 6.05
N ASN A 209 24.75 5.14 6.85
CA ASN A 209 23.94 6.31 6.53
C ASN A 209 24.39 7.62 7.19
N ALA A 210 25.45 7.59 8.03
CA ALA A 210 25.95 8.77 8.74
C ALA A 210 26.36 9.92 7.79
N ASP A 211 26.77 9.59 6.58
CA ASP A 211 27.19 10.57 5.56
C ASP A 211 26.03 11.09 4.69
N PHE A 212 24.78 10.64 4.91
CA PHE A 212 23.63 10.95 4.04
C PHE A 212 23.46 12.46 3.80
N ARG A 213 23.46 13.28 4.86
CA ARG A 213 23.30 14.74 4.71
C ARG A 213 24.40 15.32 3.84
N GLN A 214 25.66 14.97 4.09
CA GLN A 214 26.80 15.44 3.32
C GLN A 214 26.75 14.94 1.86
N ALA A 215 26.45 13.66 1.65
CA ALA A 215 26.37 13.05 0.33
C ALA A 215 25.27 13.67 -0.55
N MET A 216 24.18 14.14 0.06
CA MET A 216 23.07 14.82 -0.63
C MET A 216 23.22 16.34 -0.66
N GLY A 217 24.31 16.91 -0.11
CA GLY A 217 24.56 18.34 -0.10
C GLY A 217 23.77 19.14 0.95
N PHE A 218 23.22 18.48 1.96
CA PHE A 218 22.50 19.15 3.05
C PHE A 218 23.45 19.64 4.14
N SER A 219 23.14 20.82 4.68
CA SER A 219 23.79 21.36 5.87
C SER A 219 23.30 20.62 7.13
N ALA A 220 24.12 20.60 8.18
CA ALA A 220 23.71 20.13 9.50
C ALA A 220 22.56 20.96 10.11
N TYR A 221 22.38 22.20 9.64
CA TYR A 221 21.35 23.13 10.13
C TYR A 221 20.08 23.14 9.29
N ASP A 222 20.04 22.41 8.16
CA ASP A 222 18.84 22.32 7.31
C ASP A 222 17.73 21.53 8.03
N TRP A 223 16.51 22.01 7.87
CA TRP A 223 15.31 21.26 8.24
C TRP A 223 14.89 20.36 7.07
N LEU A 224 14.99 19.05 7.24
CA LEU A 224 14.67 18.09 6.19
C LEU A 224 13.21 17.63 6.31
N PHE A 225 12.39 18.07 5.38
CA PHE A 225 11.00 17.63 5.23
C PHE A 225 10.97 16.46 4.26
N LEU A 226 10.58 15.29 4.74
CA LEU A 226 10.50 14.07 3.93
C LEU A 226 9.08 13.86 3.38
N GLN A 227 8.97 13.73 2.06
CA GLN A 227 7.77 13.29 1.35
C GLN A 227 7.98 11.83 0.90
N PRO A 228 7.62 10.81 1.70
CA PRO A 228 7.94 9.41 1.44
C PRO A 228 6.88 8.75 0.55
N THR A 229 6.56 9.36 -0.60
CA THR A 229 5.52 8.87 -1.50
C THR A 229 5.93 8.99 -2.96
N ARG A 230 5.31 8.18 -3.83
CA ARG A 230 5.46 8.30 -5.28
C ARG A 230 5.00 9.67 -5.78
N VAL A 231 5.61 10.15 -6.86
CA VAL A 231 5.26 11.43 -7.49
C VAL A 231 4.07 11.23 -8.40
N ILE A 232 2.86 11.31 -7.84
CA ILE A 232 1.58 11.25 -8.55
C ILE A 232 0.60 12.25 -7.92
N ALA A 233 -0.31 12.81 -8.71
CA ALA A 233 -1.17 13.93 -8.30
C ALA A 233 -1.94 13.69 -6.98
N ARG A 234 -2.48 12.49 -6.77
CA ARG A 234 -3.22 12.18 -5.55
C ARG A 234 -2.39 12.22 -4.25
N LYS A 235 -1.06 12.30 -4.35
CA LYS A 235 -0.18 12.42 -3.17
C LYS A 235 -0.06 13.86 -2.65
N GLY A 236 -0.63 14.84 -3.36
CA GLY A 236 -0.77 16.22 -2.87
C GLY A 236 0.56 16.91 -2.57
N ILE A 237 1.62 16.60 -3.32
CA ILE A 237 2.99 17.15 -3.07
C ILE A 237 2.99 18.67 -3.14
N ASP A 238 2.11 19.25 -3.93
CA ASP A 238 1.91 20.69 -4.03
C ASP A 238 1.41 21.33 -2.72
N ILE A 239 0.72 20.59 -1.86
CA ILE A 239 0.35 21.04 -0.52
C ILE A 239 1.59 21.14 0.38
N ALA A 240 2.55 20.20 0.23
CA ALA A 240 3.84 20.29 0.91
C ALA A 240 4.64 21.54 0.47
N PHE A 241 4.61 21.88 -0.84
CA PHE A 241 5.22 23.12 -1.32
C PHE A 241 4.61 24.36 -0.68
N GLU A 242 3.27 24.40 -0.59
CA GLU A 242 2.57 25.51 0.06
C GLU A 242 2.94 25.61 1.54
N LEU A 243 3.11 24.50 2.24
CA LEU A 243 3.62 24.51 3.62
C LEU A 243 4.98 25.18 3.70
N LEU A 244 5.97 24.75 2.90
CA LEU A 244 7.34 25.30 2.94
C LEU A 244 7.34 26.79 2.58
N ARG A 245 6.59 27.19 1.55
CA ARG A 245 6.43 28.59 1.14
C ARG A 245 5.90 29.46 2.27
N ARG A 246 4.89 28.98 3.03
CA ARG A 246 4.27 29.71 4.14
C ARG A 246 5.12 29.69 5.42
N LEU A 247 5.87 28.62 5.63
CA LEU A 247 6.87 28.58 6.71
C LEU A 247 7.91 29.70 6.59
N ARG A 248 8.27 30.12 5.36
CA ARG A 248 9.31 31.13 5.11
C ARG A 248 10.61 30.84 5.85
N GLU A 249 10.97 29.57 5.97
CA GLU A 249 12.17 29.12 6.67
C GLU A 249 13.25 28.81 5.61
N SER A 250 14.31 29.60 5.60
CA SER A 250 15.39 29.50 4.60
C SER A 250 16.17 28.17 4.68
N ARG A 251 16.08 27.45 5.79
CA ARG A 251 16.73 26.17 6.03
C ARG A 251 15.84 24.98 5.64
N ALA A 252 14.57 25.20 5.27
CA ALA A 252 13.67 24.12 4.92
C ALA A 252 14.01 23.51 3.56
N ARG A 253 14.18 22.18 3.49
CA ARG A 253 14.45 21.38 2.29
C ARG A 253 13.40 20.29 2.17
N LEU A 254 12.73 20.21 1.03
CA LEU A 254 11.80 19.12 0.77
C LEU A 254 12.52 17.98 0.04
N ILE A 255 12.49 16.80 0.63
CA ILE A 255 13.04 15.58 0.05
C ILE A 255 11.89 14.74 -0.52
N ILE A 256 11.91 14.43 -1.82
CA ILE A 256 11.01 13.48 -2.46
C ILE A 256 11.81 12.19 -2.72
N SER A 257 11.42 11.11 -2.05
CA SER A 257 12.21 9.88 -1.99
C SER A 257 11.91 8.87 -3.10
N HIS A 258 10.69 8.84 -3.64
CA HIS A 258 10.24 7.82 -4.60
C HIS A 258 10.22 8.32 -6.04
N GLN A 259 10.37 7.37 -6.96
CA GLN A 259 10.33 7.66 -8.40
C GLN A 259 8.98 8.19 -8.87
N ALA A 260 9.02 8.99 -9.93
CA ALA A 260 7.83 9.51 -10.59
C ALA A 260 7.05 8.43 -11.37
N GLY A 261 7.70 7.32 -11.74
CA GLY A 261 7.09 6.27 -12.58
C GLY A 261 6.63 6.78 -13.95
N ASP A 262 6.11 5.89 -14.78
CA ASP A 262 5.69 6.23 -16.15
C ASP A 262 4.51 7.24 -16.18
N GLU A 263 3.58 7.13 -15.23
CA GLU A 263 2.44 8.04 -15.09
C GLU A 263 2.80 9.41 -14.48
N GLY A 264 3.97 9.50 -13.83
CA GLY A 264 4.34 10.64 -13.00
C GLY A 264 5.27 11.66 -13.66
N MET A 265 5.90 11.38 -14.80
CA MET A 265 6.91 12.26 -15.40
C MET A 265 6.37 13.61 -15.84
N ALA A 266 5.15 13.66 -16.40
CA ALA A 266 4.52 14.92 -16.76
C ALA A 266 4.16 15.74 -15.51
N TYR A 267 3.61 15.09 -14.51
CA TYR A 267 3.30 15.71 -13.22
C TYR A 267 4.55 16.15 -12.48
N TYR A 268 5.63 15.37 -12.52
CA TYR A 268 6.92 15.75 -11.94
C TYR A 268 7.47 17.05 -12.52
N ARG A 269 7.42 17.23 -13.85
CA ARG A 269 7.83 18.48 -14.51
C ARG A 269 6.99 19.67 -14.04
N GLN A 270 5.67 19.51 -13.98
CA GLN A 270 4.76 20.54 -13.45
C GLN A 270 5.10 20.90 -11.98
N LEU A 271 5.48 19.91 -11.17
CA LEU A 271 5.90 20.15 -9.80
C LEU A 271 7.21 20.95 -9.72
N LEU A 272 8.19 20.69 -10.58
CA LEU A 272 9.45 21.44 -10.63
C LEU A 272 9.19 22.91 -10.99
N ASP A 273 8.41 23.16 -12.05
CA ASP A 273 8.01 24.52 -12.46
C ASP A 273 7.30 25.26 -11.32
N ARG A 274 6.44 24.54 -10.59
CA ARG A 274 5.70 25.10 -9.45
C ARG A 274 6.60 25.38 -8.25
N ALA A 275 7.54 24.47 -7.94
CA ALA A 275 8.49 24.66 -6.86
C ALA A 275 9.36 25.90 -7.10
N GLU A 276 9.85 26.09 -8.34
CA GLU A 276 10.62 27.28 -8.74
C GLU A 276 9.77 28.54 -8.60
N ALA A 277 8.55 28.56 -9.13
CA ALA A 277 7.63 29.70 -9.02
C ALA A 277 7.30 30.08 -7.57
N MET A 278 7.27 29.09 -6.67
CA MET A 278 7.02 29.27 -5.24
C MET A 278 8.29 29.52 -4.41
N ASN A 279 9.45 29.49 -5.01
CA ASN A 279 10.76 29.57 -4.36
C ASN A 279 10.92 28.54 -3.23
N VAL A 280 10.52 27.29 -3.50
CA VAL A 280 10.64 26.13 -2.60
C VAL A 280 11.81 25.27 -3.03
N GLU A 281 12.74 24.99 -2.13
CA GLU A 281 13.87 24.11 -2.41
C GLU A 281 13.48 22.64 -2.29
N VAL A 282 13.50 21.94 -3.43
CA VAL A 282 13.08 20.53 -3.56
C VAL A 282 14.25 19.68 -4.04
N HIS A 283 14.47 18.57 -3.33
CA HIS A 283 15.49 17.57 -3.66
C HIS A 283 14.81 16.25 -4.04
N TYR A 284 14.94 15.88 -5.30
CA TYR A 284 14.41 14.60 -5.81
C TYR A 284 15.50 13.53 -5.72
N LEU A 285 15.36 12.62 -4.75
CA LEU A 285 16.40 11.65 -4.41
C LEU A 285 16.11 10.23 -4.93
N ALA A 286 15.13 10.05 -5.81
CA ALA A 286 14.76 8.73 -6.35
C ALA A 286 15.92 7.97 -7.04
N GLY A 287 16.96 8.67 -7.52
CA GLY A 287 18.15 8.04 -8.08
C GLY A 287 19.19 7.59 -7.04
N PHE A 288 18.98 7.90 -5.76
CA PHE A 288 19.87 7.58 -4.64
C PHE A 288 19.20 6.64 -3.61
N ILE A 289 17.90 6.44 -3.73
CA ILE A 289 17.09 5.61 -2.82
C ILE A 289 16.67 4.35 -3.58
N GLU A 290 17.06 3.19 -3.04
CA GLU A 290 16.74 1.86 -3.57
C GLU A 290 16.11 1.00 -2.47
N ASP A 291 15.57 -0.17 -2.83
CA ASP A 291 14.96 -1.10 -1.87
C ASP A 291 15.98 -1.73 -0.92
N GLN A 292 17.25 -1.77 -1.32
CA GLN A 292 18.35 -2.33 -0.52
C GLN A 292 19.58 -1.43 -0.57
N ARG A 293 20.33 -1.39 0.55
CA ARG A 293 21.62 -0.74 0.61
C ARG A 293 22.60 -1.38 -0.39
N ALA A 294 23.23 -0.57 -1.20
CA ALA A 294 24.21 -1.02 -2.20
C ALA A 294 25.28 0.05 -2.46
N ILE A 295 26.41 -0.38 -3.03
CA ILE A 295 27.40 0.53 -3.61
C ILE A 295 27.45 0.22 -5.10
N ARG A 296 27.03 1.17 -5.94
CA ARG A 296 27.02 1.03 -7.39
C ARG A 296 27.87 2.11 -8.03
N HIS A 297 28.85 1.72 -8.82
CA HIS A 297 29.76 2.65 -9.52
C HIS A 297 30.40 3.70 -8.59
N GLY A 298 30.76 3.26 -7.36
CA GLY A 298 31.37 4.14 -6.35
C GLY A 298 30.41 5.08 -5.63
N ARG A 299 29.08 4.95 -5.85
CA ARG A 299 28.04 5.70 -5.14
C ARG A 299 27.26 4.78 -4.20
N LYS A 300 26.93 5.28 -3.01
CA LYS A 300 26.00 4.60 -2.11
C LYS A 300 24.57 4.76 -2.60
N ALA A 301 23.82 3.66 -2.59
CA ALA A 301 22.37 3.65 -2.65
C ALA A 301 21.82 3.49 -1.22
N TYR A 302 21.03 4.45 -0.78
CA TYR A 302 20.37 4.43 0.52
C TYR A 302 19.00 3.79 0.40
N THR A 303 18.49 3.25 1.50
CA THR A 303 17.08 2.87 1.58
C THR A 303 16.25 4.03 2.12
N LEU A 304 14.93 3.98 1.98
CA LEU A 304 14.05 4.96 2.63
C LEU A 304 14.28 4.99 4.15
N TRP A 305 14.57 3.83 4.75
CA TRP A 305 14.85 3.70 6.18
C TRP A 305 16.18 4.34 6.61
N ASP A 306 17.10 4.56 5.66
CA ASP A 306 18.31 5.37 5.90
C ASP A 306 18.02 6.87 5.92
N VAL A 307 16.95 7.30 5.24
CA VAL A 307 16.58 8.72 5.16
C VAL A 307 15.76 9.18 6.37
N TYR A 308 14.86 8.33 6.87
CA TYR A 308 13.99 8.69 8.01
C TYR A 308 14.75 9.19 9.24
N PRO A 309 15.88 8.62 9.69
CA PRO A 309 16.64 9.14 10.83
C PRO A 309 17.07 10.60 10.67
N HIS A 310 17.37 11.02 9.44
CA HIS A 310 17.80 12.37 9.11
C HIS A 310 16.68 13.36 8.88
N ALA A 311 15.44 12.89 8.66
CA ALA A 311 14.28 13.75 8.48
C ALA A 311 13.88 14.40 9.82
N ASP A 312 13.55 15.69 9.75
CA ASP A 312 13.07 16.47 10.89
C ASP A 312 11.55 16.49 10.95
N PHE A 313 10.89 16.40 9.78
CA PHE A 313 9.45 16.42 9.61
C PHE A 313 9.02 15.56 8.42
N VAL A 314 7.83 14.95 8.48
CA VAL A 314 7.27 14.19 7.36
C VAL A 314 6.04 14.89 6.82
N THR A 315 5.94 15.00 5.50
CA THR A 315 4.74 15.48 4.82
C THR A 315 3.99 14.32 4.17
N TYR A 316 2.72 14.16 4.51
CA TYR A 316 1.85 13.13 3.95
C TYR A 316 0.50 13.73 3.53
N PRO A 317 0.49 14.73 2.62
CA PRO A 317 -0.70 15.47 2.25
C PRO A 317 -1.55 14.75 1.19
N SER A 318 -1.58 13.42 1.20
CA SER A 318 -2.31 12.60 0.22
C SER A 318 -3.80 12.95 0.21
N LEU A 319 -4.37 13.14 -0.97
CA LEU A 319 -5.80 13.44 -1.16
C LEU A 319 -6.67 12.18 -1.04
N TYR A 320 -6.08 11.02 -1.35
CA TYR A 320 -6.75 9.72 -1.29
C TYR A 320 -5.75 8.61 -1.01
N GLU A 321 -6.09 7.73 -0.05
CA GLU A 321 -5.37 6.50 0.29
C GLU A 321 -6.34 5.39 0.68
N GLY A 322 -5.96 4.14 0.40
CA GLY A 322 -6.68 2.97 0.91
C GLY A 322 -6.52 2.78 2.42
N PHE A 323 -5.34 3.15 2.96
CA PHE A 323 -5.06 3.22 4.40
C PHE A 323 -4.02 4.30 4.71
N GLY A 324 -2.71 4.02 4.50
CA GLY A 324 -1.64 4.99 4.78
C GLY A 324 -0.36 4.35 5.32
N ASN A 325 0.26 3.43 4.58
CA ASN A 325 1.49 2.75 5.03
C ASN A 325 2.62 3.72 5.38
N ALA A 326 2.82 4.78 4.58
CA ALA A 326 3.85 5.77 4.88
C ALA A 326 3.54 6.63 6.13
N LEU A 327 2.26 6.75 6.52
CA LEU A 327 1.88 7.36 7.80
C LEU A 327 2.33 6.47 8.97
N LEU A 328 2.03 5.16 8.91
CA LEU A 328 2.47 4.21 9.95
C LEU A 328 3.98 4.15 10.05
N GLU A 329 4.68 4.21 8.92
CA GLU A 329 6.13 4.22 8.87
C GLU A 329 6.72 5.50 9.49
N ALA A 330 6.16 6.69 9.20
CA ALA A 330 6.57 7.93 9.83
C ALA A 330 6.39 7.89 11.36
N VAL A 331 5.28 7.32 11.84
CA VAL A 331 5.04 7.11 13.26
C VAL A 331 6.04 6.13 13.88
N TYR A 332 6.35 5.03 13.19
CA TYR A 332 7.38 4.09 13.63
C TYR A 332 8.74 4.77 13.82
N PHE A 333 9.15 5.65 12.90
CA PHE A 333 10.35 6.46 13.01
C PHE A 333 10.22 7.67 13.95
N ARG A 334 9.11 7.78 14.68
CA ARG A 334 8.84 8.86 15.66
C ARG A 334 8.99 10.25 15.07
N LYS A 335 8.55 10.43 13.81
CA LYS A 335 8.63 11.72 13.14
C LYS A 335 7.34 12.50 13.29
N PRO A 336 7.41 13.82 13.54
CA PRO A 336 6.24 14.69 13.44
C PRO A 336 5.72 14.65 12.00
N LEU A 337 4.40 14.70 11.83
CA LEU A 337 3.73 14.44 10.57
C LEU A 337 2.67 15.47 10.26
N LEU A 338 2.67 15.99 9.02
CA LEU A 338 1.51 16.65 8.43
C LEU A 338 0.71 15.63 7.61
N VAL A 339 -0.59 15.55 7.84
CA VAL A 339 -1.51 14.69 7.13
C VAL A 339 -2.68 15.47 6.55
N ASN A 340 -3.10 15.14 5.32
CA ASN A 340 -4.37 15.63 4.79
C ASN A 340 -5.52 14.75 5.28
N ARG A 341 -6.69 15.36 5.53
CA ARG A 341 -7.91 14.71 6.04
C ARG A 341 -8.63 13.91 4.95
N TYR A 342 -7.93 12.92 4.34
CA TYR A 342 -8.58 12.03 3.38
C TYR A 342 -9.62 11.12 4.05
N SER A 343 -10.56 10.58 3.28
CA SER A 343 -11.75 9.90 3.80
C SER A 343 -11.46 8.75 4.77
N VAL A 344 -10.48 7.88 4.44
CA VAL A 344 -10.11 6.74 5.31
C VAL A 344 -9.43 7.25 6.58
N TYR A 345 -8.56 8.26 6.49
CA TYR A 345 -7.96 8.89 7.68
C TYR A 345 -9.05 9.38 8.64
N MET A 346 -10.04 10.10 8.12
CA MET A 346 -11.15 10.63 8.93
C MET A 346 -12.04 9.53 9.54
N ALA A 347 -12.20 8.40 8.84
CA ALA A 347 -13.03 7.30 9.33
C ALA A 347 -12.32 6.42 10.37
N ASP A 348 -11.03 6.13 10.15
CA ASP A 348 -10.35 5.05 10.86
C ASP A 348 -9.15 5.49 11.71
N ILE A 349 -8.52 6.64 11.41
CA ILE A 349 -7.29 7.08 12.07
C ILE A 349 -7.55 8.29 12.98
N ALA A 350 -8.14 9.36 12.45
CA ALA A 350 -8.39 10.60 13.21
C ALA A 350 -9.17 10.37 14.53
N PRO A 351 -10.20 9.48 14.59
CA PRO A 351 -10.94 9.24 15.84
C PRO A 351 -10.12 8.61 16.96
N LEU A 352 -8.93 8.09 16.65
CA LEU A 352 -8.04 7.47 17.65
C LEU A 352 -7.23 8.51 18.44
N GLY A 353 -7.21 9.77 17.99
CA GLY A 353 -6.61 10.88 18.71
C GLY A 353 -5.12 11.05 18.48
N PHE A 354 -4.62 10.71 17.29
CA PHE A 354 -3.25 11.00 16.90
C PHE A 354 -2.94 12.50 16.93
N ASP A 355 -1.74 12.83 17.36
CA ASP A 355 -1.24 14.21 17.44
C ASP A 355 -0.45 14.52 16.15
N PHE A 356 -1.18 14.77 15.06
CA PHE A 356 -0.66 15.16 13.76
C PHE A 356 -1.07 16.59 13.41
N VAL A 357 -0.28 17.25 12.55
CA VAL A 357 -0.71 18.50 11.92
C VAL A 357 -1.70 18.13 10.80
N GLU A 358 -2.99 18.38 11.04
CA GLU A 358 -4.05 18.05 10.07
C GLU A 358 -4.31 19.23 9.13
N VAL A 359 -4.51 18.92 7.85
CA VAL A 359 -4.94 19.87 6.82
C VAL A 359 -6.08 19.29 5.98
N ASP A 360 -6.88 20.13 5.36
CA ASP A 360 -8.01 19.74 4.51
C ASP A 360 -7.86 20.38 3.12
N GLY A 361 -6.93 19.86 2.34
CA GLY A 361 -6.62 20.30 0.97
C GLY A 361 -5.83 21.60 0.85
N TRP A 362 -5.62 22.34 1.96
CA TRP A 362 -4.89 23.63 1.99
C TRP A 362 -4.17 23.83 3.33
N ILE A 363 -3.17 24.71 3.33
CA ILE A 363 -2.38 25.03 4.53
C ILE A 363 -2.98 26.24 5.23
N SER A 364 -3.41 26.09 6.48
CA SER A 364 -3.87 27.20 7.33
C SER A 364 -2.73 27.87 8.09
N ASP A 365 -2.97 29.04 8.70
CA ASP A 365 -1.99 29.70 9.56
C ASP A 365 -1.73 28.89 10.84
N GLU A 366 -2.76 28.21 11.34
CA GLU A 366 -2.68 27.32 12.50
C GLU A 366 -1.76 26.13 12.18
N ALA A 367 -1.92 25.50 11.03
CA ALA A 367 -1.04 24.40 10.60
C ALA A 367 0.42 24.83 10.48
N VAL A 368 0.67 26.04 9.93
CA VAL A 368 2.03 26.61 9.87
C VAL A 368 2.61 26.84 11.27
N SER A 369 1.79 27.39 12.19
CA SER A 369 2.20 27.66 13.57
C SER A 369 2.53 26.37 14.32
N GLU A 370 1.73 25.31 14.11
CA GLU A 370 1.94 24.04 14.75
C GLU A 370 3.19 23.32 14.21
N VAL A 371 3.43 23.35 12.88
CA VAL A 371 4.69 22.84 12.30
C VAL A 371 5.89 23.56 12.91
N ARG A 372 5.85 24.91 13.05
CA ARG A 372 6.93 25.66 13.72
C ARG A 372 7.13 25.21 15.16
N CYS A 373 6.05 25.07 15.92
CA CYS A 373 6.11 24.60 17.30
C CYS A 373 6.80 23.24 17.38
N LEU A 374 6.45 22.29 16.52
CA LEU A 374 7.06 20.96 16.47
C LEU A 374 8.55 20.98 16.04
N LEU A 375 8.96 21.95 15.22
CA LEU A 375 10.36 22.11 14.83
C LEU A 375 11.20 22.76 15.93
N ASP A 376 10.66 23.79 16.59
CA ASP A 376 11.40 24.64 17.53
C ASP A 376 11.38 24.12 18.97
N ASP A 377 10.35 23.30 19.34
CA ASP A 377 10.22 22.73 20.68
C ASP A 377 10.46 21.20 20.68
N PRO A 378 11.67 20.74 21.07
CA PRO A 378 11.99 19.32 21.15
C PRO A 378 11.08 18.55 22.13
N SER A 379 10.62 19.17 23.21
CA SER A 379 9.76 18.51 24.21
C SER A 379 8.36 18.27 23.65
N ARG A 380 7.79 19.27 22.95
CA ARG A 380 6.50 19.15 22.27
C ARG A 380 6.56 18.08 21.16
N ARG A 381 7.64 18.09 20.36
CA ARG A 381 7.88 17.10 19.32
C ARG A 381 7.98 15.68 19.89
N GLN A 382 8.73 15.49 20.97
CA GLN A 382 8.89 14.18 21.60
C GLN A 382 7.55 13.68 22.17
N ALA A 383 6.78 14.55 22.82
CA ALA A 383 5.48 14.19 23.38
C ALA A 383 4.49 13.74 22.27
N ALA A 384 4.46 14.45 21.15
CA ALA A 384 3.64 14.05 19.99
C ALA A 384 4.10 12.69 19.41
N ALA A 385 5.41 12.51 19.24
CA ALA A 385 5.97 11.28 18.72
C ALA A 385 5.66 10.06 19.61
N ASP A 386 5.78 10.22 20.94
CA ASP A 386 5.49 9.15 21.91
C ASP A 386 3.99 8.81 21.94
N CYS A 387 3.13 9.82 21.94
CA CYS A 387 1.67 9.65 21.87
C CYS A 387 1.29 8.86 20.61
N ASN A 388 1.75 9.29 19.44
CA ASN A 388 1.46 8.67 18.16
C ASN A 388 1.98 7.24 18.08
N TYR A 389 3.19 7.01 18.57
CA TYR A 389 3.79 5.66 18.59
C TYR A 389 2.96 4.68 19.43
N GLU A 390 2.53 5.07 20.63
CA GLU A 390 1.71 4.23 21.50
C GLU A 390 0.32 3.97 20.93
N LEU A 391 -0.30 4.95 20.28
CA LEU A 391 -1.58 4.76 19.60
C LEU A 391 -1.42 3.79 18.42
N ALA A 392 -0.39 3.96 17.59
CA ALA A 392 -0.16 3.09 16.46
C ALA A 392 0.20 1.66 16.90
N ARG A 393 1.01 1.49 17.94
CA ARG A 393 1.31 0.20 18.54
C ARG A 393 0.05 -0.52 19.05
N ARG A 394 -0.89 0.23 19.64
CA ARG A 394 -2.15 -0.31 20.18
C ARG A 394 -3.12 -0.74 19.07
N HIS A 395 -3.17 -0.02 17.96
CA HIS A 395 -4.22 -0.16 16.95
C HIS A 395 -3.76 -0.74 15.62
N PHE A 396 -2.46 -0.65 15.29
CA PHE A 396 -1.90 -0.98 13.99
C PHE A 396 -0.62 -1.80 14.08
N SER A 397 -0.50 -2.64 15.11
CA SER A 397 0.67 -3.48 15.31
C SER A 397 0.48 -4.90 14.76
N TYR A 398 1.57 -5.66 14.71
CA TYR A 398 1.55 -7.08 14.38
C TYR A 398 0.75 -7.92 15.38
N GLU A 399 0.65 -7.49 16.64
CA GLU A 399 -0.19 -8.14 17.66
C GLU A 399 -1.67 -8.03 17.30
N VAL A 400 -2.11 -6.84 16.84
CA VAL A 400 -3.49 -6.63 16.37
C VAL A 400 -3.80 -7.51 15.16
N LEU A 401 -2.83 -7.64 14.24
CA LEU A 401 -2.98 -8.55 13.10
C LEU A 401 -3.00 -10.01 13.56
N ALA A 402 -2.18 -10.40 14.54
CA ALA A 402 -2.14 -11.76 15.07
C ALA A 402 -3.48 -12.17 15.68
N ASP A 403 -4.07 -11.30 16.52
CA ASP A 403 -5.39 -11.53 17.11
C ASP A 403 -6.48 -11.65 16.02
N SER A 404 -6.45 -10.75 15.03
CA SER A 404 -7.40 -10.77 13.90
C SER A 404 -7.25 -12.03 13.06
N LEU A 405 -6.02 -12.45 12.77
CA LEU A 405 -5.76 -13.66 11.99
C LEU A 405 -6.18 -14.92 12.73
N GLN A 406 -5.92 -15.01 14.04
CA GLN A 406 -6.40 -16.13 14.87
C GLN A 406 -7.92 -16.22 14.88
N GLN A 407 -8.60 -15.08 15.01
CA GLN A 407 -10.06 -15.05 14.93
C GLN A 407 -10.57 -15.51 13.56
N LEU A 408 -10.00 -14.99 12.46
CA LEU A 408 -10.37 -15.39 11.10
C LEU A 408 -10.17 -16.89 10.86
N LEU A 409 -9.05 -17.45 11.33
CA LEU A 409 -8.77 -18.88 11.20
C LEU A 409 -9.68 -19.76 12.07
N HIS A 410 -10.20 -19.24 13.18
CA HIS A 410 -11.16 -19.94 14.02
C HIS A 410 -12.58 -19.95 13.39
N ASP A 411 -12.92 -18.88 12.67
CA ASP A 411 -14.24 -18.66 12.06
C ASP A 411 -14.40 -19.36 10.68
N LEU A 412 -13.31 -19.92 10.11
CA LEU A 412 -13.31 -20.69 8.86
C LEU A 412 -13.70 -22.15 9.08
#